data_936cc35cf0496ca698c76c46746d093e
#
_entry.id   936cc35cf0496ca698c76c46746d093e
#
_cell.length_a   1.000
_cell.length_b   1.000
_cell.length_c   1.000
_cell.angle_alpha   90.00
_cell.angle_beta   90.00
_cell.angle_gamma   90.00
#
_symmetry.space_group_name_H-M   'P 1'
#
loop_
_entity.id
_entity.type
_entity.pdbx_description
1 polymer ?
#
loop_
_entity_poly.entity_id
_entity_poly.type
_entity_poly.pdbx_seq_one_letter_code
_entity_poly.pdbx_strand_id
1 'polypeptide(L)'
;MIDRNVLARRHREELDLFASRHPASAELARQAGRNLVSGVPMPWMTRWPGTHPVFFSEAHGARFTDVDGLEYVDFCLGDTGAMTGHGLSQVADALHHRASRGITTMLPNDDSIWVGGELSRRFGLPKWQFAMTATDANRFVLRYARALTGRPRIAVIDWCYHGTVDETLAVLDADGRVVSRPGAVGPAFDPALTTRVVPFNDTGALDAALAHGDVACLLMEPALTNIGIVLPEDGYMEEVREVTRRHGVLLVIDETHTICAGPGGCTREWGLEPDLFVIGKPIAGGVPAAVHGMTAEVAARLESLMSGHSVDVSGVGGTLTGNALAMSAIRATLSTTLRAEDFGTMVPLAEAWTDGVRAGYEAHGLPWHVQRLGCRAEYWFCPPPRNGAEASAAGDADLDAYMHLFALNRGILLTPFHNMALFSPFHTMADVDLHTGVFAAAVDSLAG
;
A
#
# COMPACT_ATOMS: atom_id res chain seq x y z
N MET A 1 24.94 -16.31 10.52
CA MET A 1 23.83 -16.01 11.47
C MET A 1 24.22 -14.74 12.21
N ILE A 2 23.33 -13.76 12.33
CA ILE A 2 23.63 -12.47 12.99
C ILE A 2 23.73 -12.67 14.51
N ASP A 3 24.83 -12.17 15.11
CA ASP A 3 25.00 -12.19 16.57
C ASP A 3 24.07 -11.14 17.22
N ARG A 4 23.15 -11.59 18.07
CA ARG A 4 22.16 -10.73 18.73
C ARG A 4 22.78 -9.74 19.72
N ASN A 5 23.93 -10.06 20.31
CA ASN A 5 24.64 -9.12 21.21
C ASN A 5 25.29 -7.98 20.40
N VAL A 6 25.85 -8.31 19.22
CA VAL A 6 26.37 -7.31 18.29
C VAL A 6 25.24 -6.42 17.80
N LEU A 7 24.12 -6.99 17.33
CA LEU A 7 22.94 -6.25 16.89
C LEU A 7 22.45 -5.28 17.98
N ALA A 8 22.22 -5.76 19.20
CA ALA A 8 21.74 -4.94 20.31
C ALA A 8 22.71 -3.81 20.69
N ARG A 9 24.03 -4.03 20.59
CA ARG A 9 25.04 -3.00 20.83
C ARG A 9 25.00 -1.95 19.71
N ARG A 10 25.02 -2.36 18.45
CA ARG A 10 24.98 -1.47 17.31
C ARG A 10 23.70 -0.65 17.27
N HIS A 11 22.56 -1.28 17.58
CA HIS A 11 21.29 -0.55 17.65
C HIS A 11 21.31 0.57 18.71
N ARG A 12 21.91 0.33 19.90
CA ARG A 12 22.07 1.40 20.91
C ARG A 12 22.96 2.54 20.43
N GLU A 13 24.07 2.22 19.74
CA GLU A 13 24.95 3.25 19.16
C GLU A 13 24.18 4.13 18.15
N GLU A 14 23.32 3.52 17.34
CA GLU A 14 22.47 4.28 16.39
C GLU A 14 21.37 5.10 17.09
N LEU A 15 20.78 4.60 18.19
CA LEU A 15 19.83 5.38 19.00
C LEU A 15 20.47 6.63 19.62
N ASP A 16 21.69 6.51 20.13
CA ASP A 16 22.43 7.63 20.70
C ASP A 16 22.77 8.67 19.60
N LEU A 17 23.18 8.20 18.42
CA LEU A 17 23.45 9.05 17.27
C LEU A 17 22.16 9.79 16.82
N PHE A 18 21.04 9.08 16.72
CA PHE A 18 19.74 9.65 16.36
C PHE A 18 19.34 10.76 17.34
N ALA A 19 19.37 10.46 18.64
CA ALA A 19 18.99 11.43 19.67
C ALA A 19 19.84 12.70 19.64
N SER A 20 21.14 12.58 19.34
CA SER A 20 22.06 13.72 19.23
C SER A 20 21.81 14.60 18.02
N ARG A 21 21.24 14.06 16.94
CA ARG A 21 21.02 14.75 15.66
C ARG A 21 19.63 15.36 15.52
N HIS A 22 18.64 14.95 16.36
CA HIS A 22 17.24 15.35 16.22
C HIS A 22 16.67 16.09 17.46
N PRO A 23 17.37 17.11 18.01
CA PRO A 23 16.90 17.81 19.22
C PRO A 23 15.63 18.65 18.98
N ALA A 24 15.43 19.23 17.78
CA ALA A 24 14.22 19.98 17.46
C ALA A 24 13.00 19.05 17.31
N SER A 25 13.17 17.91 16.65
CA SER A 25 12.14 16.87 16.56
C SER A 25 11.75 16.34 17.95
N ALA A 26 12.73 16.13 18.85
CA ALA A 26 12.47 15.71 20.24
C ALA A 26 11.60 16.73 21.00
N GLU A 27 11.90 18.01 20.85
CA GLU A 27 11.12 19.08 21.48
C GLU A 27 9.69 19.13 20.92
N LEU A 28 9.50 19.02 19.60
CA LEU A 28 8.17 18.97 19.00
C LEU A 28 7.39 17.73 19.43
N ALA A 29 8.02 16.56 19.52
CA ALA A 29 7.38 15.34 20.02
C ALA A 29 6.87 15.51 21.45
N ARG A 30 7.68 16.17 22.33
CA ARG A 30 7.28 16.48 23.71
C ARG A 30 6.08 17.45 23.75
N GLN A 31 6.05 18.46 22.87
CA GLN A 31 4.93 19.39 22.75
C GLN A 31 3.66 18.68 22.23
N ALA A 32 3.80 17.87 21.17
CA ALA A 32 2.70 17.11 20.57
C ALA A 32 2.04 16.15 21.55
N GLY A 33 2.81 15.54 22.47
CA GLY A 33 2.31 14.66 23.53
C GLY A 33 1.31 15.30 24.49
N ARG A 34 1.18 16.64 24.49
CA ARG A 34 0.18 17.32 25.34
C ARG A 34 -1.25 17.21 24.81
N ASN A 35 -1.42 17.10 23.50
CA ASN A 35 -2.73 17.19 22.84
C ASN A 35 -3.01 16.07 21.84
N LEU A 36 -2.01 15.31 21.43
CA LEU A 36 -2.14 14.19 20.49
C LEU A 36 -1.90 12.87 21.21
N VAL A 37 -2.72 11.88 20.90
CA VAL A 37 -2.53 10.51 21.40
C VAL A 37 -1.19 9.99 20.91
N SER A 38 -0.35 9.54 21.83
CA SER A 38 1.03 9.11 21.54
C SER A 38 1.91 10.18 20.87
N GLY A 39 1.51 11.47 20.92
CA GLY A 39 2.26 12.59 20.34
C GLY A 39 2.23 12.67 18.80
N VAL A 40 1.34 11.96 18.14
CA VAL A 40 1.26 11.89 16.67
C VAL A 40 -0.18 12.01 16.18
N PRO A 41 -0.40 12.53 14.94
CA PRO A 41 -1.73 12.59 14.34
C PRO A 41 -2.36 11.23 14.03
N MET A 42 -1.54 10.18 13.82
CA MET A 42 -1.98 8.85 13.42
C MET A 42 -1.04 7.79 14.01
N PRO A 43 -1.56 6.67 14.55
CA PRO A 43 -0.76 5.68 15.32
C PRO A 43 0.48 5.14 14.61
N TRP A 44 0.45 4.94 13.30
CA TRP A 44 1.61 4.41 12.56
C TRP A 44 2.81 5.33 12.57
N MET A 45 2.61 6.63 12.80
CA MET A 45 3.70 7.60 12.92
C MET A 45 4.59 7.36 14.14
N THR A 46 4.19 6.49 15.07
CA THR A 46 5.04 6.03 16.19
C THR A 46 5.98 4.88 15.82
N ARG A 47 5.82 4.30 14.62
CA ARG A 47 6.59 3.12 14.19
C ARG A 47 7.95 3.45 13.59
N TRP A 48 8.22 4.72 13.35
CA TRP A 48 9.52 5.15 12.83
C TRP A 48 10.64 4.77 13.80
N PRO A 49 11.81 4.33 13.29
CA PRO A 49 12.95 4.01 14.15
C PRO A 49 13.44 5.28 14.87
N GLY A 50 13.98 5.10 16.07
CA GLY A 50 14.46 6.21 16.89
C GLY A 50 13.68 6.35 18.19
N THR A 51 14.11 7.29 19.04
CA THR A 51 13.50 7.53 20.37
C THR A 51 12.25 8.37 20.32
N HIS A 52 11.98 9.05 19.20
CA HIS A 52 10.83 9.92 18.93
C HIS A 52 10.64 10.06 17.42
N PRO A 53 9.45 10.47 16.93
CA PRO A 53 9.22 10.71 15.51
C PRO A 53 10.10 11.86 14.98
N VAL A 54 10.57 11.75 13.74
CA VAL A 54 11.12 12.87 12.98
C VAL A 54 9.96 13.76 12.51
N PHE A 55 10.11 15.06 12.66
CA PHE A 55 9.16 16.06 12.16
C PHE A 55 9.73 16.68 10.88
N PHE A 56 9.05 16.48 9.75
CA PHE A 56 9.48 17.08 8.49
C PHE A 56 9.05 18.55 8.39
N SER A 57 9.85 19.37 7.69
CA SER A 57 9.54 20.77 7.38
C SER A 57 8.99 20.93 5.97
N GLU A 58 9.62 20.29 4.99
CA GLU A 58 9.22 20.34 3.59
C GLU A 58 9.64 19.05 2.84
N ALA A 59 8.96 18.78 1.72
CA ALA A 59 9.27 17.62 0.87
C ALA A 59 9.08 17.96 -0.61
N HIS A 60 10.06 17.59 -1.45
CA HIS A 60 10.05 17.84 -2.89
C HIS A 60 10.65 16.66 -3.65
N GLY A 61 9.97 16.22 -4.70
CA GLY A 61 10.43 15.09 -5.52
C GLY A 61 10.61 13.82 -4.69
N ALA A 62 11.84 13.33 -4.59
CA ALA A 62 12.22 12.14 -3.83
C ALA A 62 12.91 12.48 -2.49
N ARG A 63 12.76 13.69 -1.98
CA ARG A 63 13.47 14.16 -0.78
C ARG A 63 12.55 14.89 0.17
N PHE A 64 12.92 14.87 1.44
CA PHE A 64 12.36 15.77 2.44
C PHE A 64 13.47 16.30 3.35
N THR A 65 13.20 17.46 3.98
CA THR A 65 14.03 18.07 5.02
C THR A 65 13.24 18.05 6.34
N ASP A 66 13.89 17.66 7.42
CA ASP A 66 13.29 17.70 8.75
C ASP A 66 13.44 19.07 9.43
N VAL A 67 12.86 19.21 10.61
CA VAL A 67 12.93 20.45 11.42
C VAL A 67 14.31 20.66 12.06
N ASP A 68 15.17 19.65 12.07
CA ASP A 68 16.56 19.73 12.51
C ASP A 68 17.49 20.15 11.35
N GLY A 69 16.95 20.32 10.13
CA GLY A 69 17.67 20.74 8.93
C GLY A 69 18.41 19.60 8.22
N LEU A 70 18.09 18.34 8.53
CA LEU A 70 18.66 17.19 7.87
C LEU A 70 17.85 16.82 6.63
N GLU A 71 18.55 16.47 5.53
CA GLU A 71 17.95 16.05 4.28
C GLU A 71 17.96 14.52 4.15
N TYR A 72 16.90 13.97 3.60
CA TYR A 72 16.72 12.54 3.39
C TYR A 72 16.27 12.22 1.97
N VAL A 73 16.79 11.12 1.42
CA VAL A 73 16.20 10.44 0.27
C VAL A 73 15.04 9.59 0.77
N ASP A 74 13.86 9.80 0.21
CA ASP A 74 12.61 9.16 0.64
C ASP A 74 12.25 7.96 -0.25
N PHE A 75 12.63 6.77 0.17
CA PHE A 75 12.19 5.51 -0.46
C PHE A 75 10.86 4.98 0.11
N CYS A 76 10.33 5.61 1.16
CA CYS A 76 9.01 5.30 1.69
C CYS A 76 7.90 5.89 0.82
N LEU A 77 8.08 7.15 0.36
CA LEU A 77 7.09 7.91 -0.43
C LEU A 77 5.68 7.79 0.16
N GLY A 78 5.57 7.99 1.49
CA GLY A 78 4.31 7.90 2.20
C GLY A 78 3.59 6.56 2.02
N ASP A 79 4.34 5.47 1.97
CA ASP A 79 3.84 4.12 1.74
C ASP A 79 2.96 4.04 0.48
N THR A 80 3.54 4.41 -0.67
CA THR A 80 2.93 4.53 -2.00
C THR A 80 2.14 5.84 -2.24
N GLY A 81 1.67 6.52 -1.19
CA GLY A 81 0.86 7.74 -1.33
C GLY A 81 1.53 8.86 -2.12
N ALA A 82 2.85 8.96 -2.04
CA ALA A 82 3.68 9.94 -2.76
C ALA A 82 4.56 9.30 -3.86
N MET A 83 4.20 8.14 -4.40
CA MET A 83 4.94 7.49 -5.49
C MET A 83 5.17 8.40 -6.71
N THR A 84 4.32 9.39 -6.89
CA THR A 84 4.45 10.41 -7.93
C THR A 84 5.52 11.47 -7.65
N GLY A 85 6.11 11.45 -6.46
CA GLY A 85 6.98 12.49 -5.90
C GLY A 85 6.21 13.50 -5.04
N HIS A 86 6.93 14.13 -4.12
CA HIS A 86 6.41 15.18 -3.25
C HIS A 86 6.34 16.53 -3.95
N GLY A 87 5.41 17.40 -3.53
CA GLY A 87 5.38 18.80 -3.90
C GLY A 87 5.20 19.07 -5.40
N LEU A 88 4.45 18.24 -6.10
CA LEU A 88 4.19 18.41 -7.54
C LEU A 88 3.53 19.76 -7.84
N SER A 89 4.22 20.62 -8.58
CA SER A 89 3.73 21.97 -8.90
C SER A 89 2.37 21.95 -9.61
N GLN A 90 2.18 21.02 -10.57
CA GLN A 90 0.93 20.87 -11.31
C GLN A 90 -0.25 20.51 -10.40
N VAL A 91 -0.03 19.70 -9.38
CA VAL A 91 -1.05 19.36 -8.37
C VAL A 91 -1.31 20.56 -7.48
N ALA A 92 -0.24 21.21 -6.98
CA ALA A 92 -0.35 22.41 -6.13
C ALA A 92 -1.14 23.54 -6.84
N ASP A 93 -0.86 23.80 -8.11
CA ASP A 93 -1.55 24.79 -8.93
C ASP A 93 -3.03 24.45 -9.12
N ALA A 94 -3.32 23.18 -9.40
CA ALA A 94 -4.70 22.71 -9.56
C ALA A 94 -5.50 22.86 -8.25
N LEU A 95 -4.89 22.50 -7.11
CA LEU A 95 -5.49 22.67 -5.78
C LEU A 95 -5.75 24.15 -5.47
N HIS A 96 -4.74 25.01 -5.69
CA HIS A 96 -4.88 26.45 -5.47
C HIS A 96 -6.02 27.05 -6.33
N HIS A 97 -6.05 26.72 -7.61
CA HIS A 97 -7.10 27.18 -8.52
C HIS A 97 -8.48 26.68 -8.07
N ARG A 98 -8.61 25.42 -7.68
CA ARG A 98 -9.90 24.85 -7.26
C ARG A 98 -10.36 25.39 -5.91
N ALA A 99 -9.46 25.55 -4.95
CA ALA A 99 -9.80 26.01 -3.60
C ALA A 99 -10.54 27.35 -3.59
N SER A 100 -10.17 28.29 -4.48
CA SER A 100 -10.83 29.59 -4.60
C SER A 100 -12.19 29.55 -5.32
N ARG A 101 -12.59 28.41 -5.93
CA ARG A 101 -13.80 28.24 -6.74
C ARG A 101 -14.83 27.29 -6.12
N GLY A 102 -14.60 26.83 -4.91
CA GLY A 102 -15.45 25.88 -4.19
C GLY A 102 -14.99 24.44 -4.26
N ILE A 103 -14.94 23.81 -3.11
CA ILE A 103 -14.38 22.46 -2.91
C ILE A 103 -15.47 21.40 -2.85
N THR A 104 -16.47 21.62 -1.99
CA THR A 104 -17.51 20.64 -1.67
C THR A 104 -18.89 21.24 -1.90
N THR A 105 -19.49 20.85 -3.01
CA THR A 105 -20.82 21.34 -3.42
C THR A 105 -21.86 20.23 -3.50
N MET A 106 -21.44 18.97 -3.36
CA MET A 106 -22.23 17.75 -3.65
C MET A 106 -22.78 17.74 -5.11
N LEU A 107 -22.15 18.49 -6.01
CA LEU A 107 -22.47 18.51 -7.43
C LEU A 107 -21.25 18.01 -8.22
N PRO A 108 -21.47 17.26 -9.30
CA PRO A 108 -20.37 16.84 -10.19
C PRO A 108 -19.77 18.05 -10.91
N ASN A 109 -18.50 17.93 -11.32
CA ASN A 109 -17.81 18.90 -12.16
C ASN A 109 -17.21 18.20 -13.41
N ASP A 110 -16.69 19.00 -14.32
CA ASP A 110 -16.10 18.52 -15.59
C ASP A 110 -14.83 17.69 -15.41
N ASP A 111 -14.07 17.90 -14.34
CA ASP A 111 -12.91 17.07 -14.01
C ASP A 111 -13.31 15.58 -13.84
N SER A 112 -14.48 15.31 -13.26
CA SER A 112 -14.96 13.94 -13.04
C SER A 112 -15.18 13.18 -14.36
N ILE A 113 -15.57 13.86 -15.43
CA ILE A 113 -15.77 13.27 -16.76
C ILE A 113 -14.41 12.84 -17.32
N TRP A 114 -13.42 13.73 -17.29
CA TRP A 114 -12.08 13.45 -17.75
C TRP A 114 -11.43 12.31 -16.94
N VAL A 115 -11.54 12.38 -15.62
CA VAL A 115 -10.99 11.37 -14.71
C VAL A 115 -11.60 10.00 -14.99
N GLY A 116 -12.92 9.90 -15.13
CA GLY A 116 -13.58 8.63 -15.45
C GLY A 116 -13.09 8.05 -16.79
N GLY A 117 -12.91 8.89 -17.82
CA GLY A 117 -12.34 8.48 -19.10
C GLY A 117 -10.89 7.99 -18.99
N GLU A 118 -10.06 8.70 -18.24
CA GLU A 118 -8.66 8.32 -18.04
C GLU A 118 -8.50 7.02 -17.22
N LEU A 119 -9.30 6.83 -16.17
CA LEU A 119 -9.34 5.59 -15.43
C LEU A 119 -9.74 4.40 -16.31
N SER A 120 -10.76 4.59 -17.17
CA SER A 120 -11.19 3.55 -18.12
C SER A 120 -10.09 3.19 -19.11
N ARG A 121 -9.38 4.19 -19.63
CA ARG A 121 -8.24 3.98 -20.53
C ARG A 121 -7.10 3.23 -19.88
N ARG A 122 -6.76 3.56 -18.61
CA ARG A 122 -5.65 2.95 -17.88
C ARG A 122 -5.94 1.52 -17.44
N PHE A 123 -7.07 1.31 -16.79
CA PHE A 123 -7.36 0.06 -16.09
C PHE A 123 -8.32 -0.87 -16.85
N GLY A 124 -8.92 -0.40 -17.93
CA GLY A 124 -9.76 -1.23 -18.81
C GLY A 124 -11.20 -1.45 -18.35
N LEU A 125 -11.61 -0.98 -17.17
CA LEU A 125 -12.99 -1.05 -16.71
C LEU A 125 -13.78 0.18 -17.14
N PRO A 126 -15.05 0.03 -17.60
CA PRO A 126 -15.78 1.11 -18.20
C PRO A 126 -16.52 2.04 -17.23
N LYS A 127 -16.71 1.66 -15.96
CA LYS A 127 -17.54 2.40 -15.01
C LYS A 127 -16.81 2.63 -13.70
N TRP A 128 -16.90 3.87 -13.16
CA TRP A 128 -16.13 4.31 -12.01
C TRP A 128 -16.97 5.10 -11.03
N GLN A 129 -16.64 4.95 -9.74
CA GLN A 129 -17.10 5.80 -8.65
C GLN A 129 -15.91 6.13 -7.73
N PHE A 130 -16.11 7.13 -6.86
CA PHE A 130 -15.05 7.72 -6.06
C PHE A 130 -15.25 7.45 -4.57
N ALA A 131 -14.16 7.50 -3.81
CA ALA A 131 -14.11 7.40 -2.37
C ALA A 131 -13.06 8.36 -1.80
N MET A 132 -13.03 8.58 -0.50
CA MET A 132 -12.01 9.39 0.16
C MET A 132 -10.71 8.62 0.37
N THR A 133 -10.81 7.32 0.63
CA THR A 133 -9.70 6.42 0.90
C THR A 133 -9.96 5.06 0.25
N ALA A 134 -8.89 4.25 0.04
CA ALA A 134 -9.06 2.86 -0.39
C ALA A 134 -9.86 2.03 0.62
N THR A 135 -9.79 2.34 1.92
CA THR A 135 -10.66 1.75 2.94
C THR A 135 -12.14 1.92 2.60
N ASP A 136 -12.56 3.15 2.27
CA ASP A 136 -13.95 3.42 1.89
C ASP A 136 -14.31 2.74 0.58
N ALA A 137 -13.42 2.79 -0.42
CA ALA A 137 -13.62 2.10 -1.70
C ALA A 137 -13.82 0.59 -1.49
N ASN A 138 -12.98 -0.04 -0.67
CA ASN A 138 -13.12 -1.46 -0.31
C ASN A 138 -14.46 -1.73 0.41
N ARG A 139 -14.84 -0.92 1.38
CA ARG A 139 -16.15 -1.02 2.04
C ARG A 139 -17.31 -0.93 1.04
N PHE A 140 -17.22 -0.04 0.07
CA PHE A 140 -18.28 0.15 -0.94
C PHE A 140 -18.39 -1.06 -1.86
N VAL A 141 -17.27 -1.57 -2.38
CA VAL A 141 -17.30 -2.76 -3.26
C VAL A 141 -17.77 -4.02 -2.52
N LEU A 142 -17.43 -4.19 -1.24
CA LEU A 142 -17.94 -5.30 -0.43
C LEU A 142 -19.45 -5.22 -0.23
N ARG A 143 -20.02 -4.02 -0.03
CA ARG A 143 -21.47 -3.81 0.03
C ARG A 143 -22.14 -4.15 -1.29
N TYR A 144 -21.57 -3.69 -2.40
CA TYR A 144 -22.06 -4.01 -3.73
C TYR A 144 -22.02 -5.51 -4.02
N ALA A 145 -20.91 -6.18 -3.70
CA ALA A 145 -20.80 -7.61 -3.91
C ALA A 145 -21.86 -8.40 -3.13
N ARG A 146 -22.08 -8.08 -1.86
CA ARG A 146 -23.14 -8.69 -1.04
C ARG A 146 -24.54 -8.43 -1.60
N ALA A 147 -24.81 -7.18 -2.00
CA ALA A 147 -26.12 -6.82 -2.57
C ALA A 147 -26.41 -7.55 -3.89
N LEU A 148 -25.41 -7.68 -4.76
CA LEU A 148 -25.55 -8.33 -6.06
C LEU A 148 -25.67 -9.85 -6.00
N THR A 149 -25.05 -10.47 -4.98
CA THR A 149 -25.00 -11.92 -4.86
C THR A 149 -25.97 -12.51 -3.84
N GLY A 150 -26.44 -11.67 -2.90
CA GLY A 150 -27.24 -12.12 -1.75
C GLY A 150 -26.46 -12.94 -0.73
N ARG A 151 -25.12 -13.00 -0.86
CA ARG A 151 -24.24 -13.81 0.00
C ARG A 151 -23.64 -12.94 1.10
N PRO A 152 -23.54 -13.44 2.36
CA PRO A 152 -23.12 -12.60 3.48
C PRO A 152 -21.62 -12.46 3.68
N ARG A 153 -20.83 -13.47 3.24
CA ARG A 153 -19.38 -13.53 3.50
C ARG A 153 -18.56 -12.98 2.35
N ILE A 154 -17.32 -12.63 2.67
CA ILE A 154 -16.26 -12.34 1.70
C ILE A 154 -15.14 -13.37 1.84
N ALA A 155 -14.30 -13.48 0.83
CA ALA A 155 -13.00 -14.14 0.94
C ALA A 155 -11.88 -13.11 0.83
N VAL A 156 -10.81 -13.31 1.60
CA VAL A 156 -9.57 -12.52 1.53
C VAL A 156 -8.36 -13.45 1.57
N ILE A 157 -7.23 -12.94 1.10
CA ILE A 157 -5.96 -13.66 1.20
C ILE A 157 -5.36 -13.49 2.60
N ASP A 158 -4.77 -14.55 3.11
CA ASP A 158 -4.10 -14.54 4.41
C ASP A 158 -2.96 -13.51 4.44
N TRP A 159 -2.89 -12.71 5.50
CA TRP A 159 -1.95 -11.60 5.68
C TRP A 159 -2.07 -10.45 4.65
N CYS A 160 -3.16 -10.36 3.89
CA CYS A 160 -3.45 -9.19 3.06
C CYS A 160 -3.73 -7.93 3.91
N TYR A 161 -3.76 -6.77 3.26
CA TYR A 161 -4.19 -5.52 3.89
C TYR A 161 -5.02 -4.69 2.90
N HIS A 162 -6.26 -4.38 3.29
CA HIS A 162 -7.22 -3.61 2.48
C HIS A 162 -7.78 -2.39 3.21
N GLY A 163 -6.91 -1.72 3.96
CA GLY A 163 -7.31 -0.60 4.83
C GLY A 163 -7.93 -1.07 6.15
N THR A 164 -8.66 -0.16 6.81
CA THR A 164 -9.29 -0.40 8.10
C THR A 164 -10.71 -0.95 7.96
N VAL A 165 -10.87 -1.96 7.11
CA VAL A 165 -12.13 -2.70 6.91
C VAL A 165 -12.15 -3.89 7.86
N ASP A 166 -13.08 -3.91 8.82
CA ASP A 166 -13.09 -4.91 9.91
C ASP A 166 -13.08 -6.35 9.40
N GLU A 167 -13.85 -6.65 8.36
CA GLU A 167 -13.92 -7.99 7.76
C GLU A 167 -12.59 -8.46 7.15
N THR A 168 -11.70 -7.55 6.78
CA THR A 168 -10.40 -7.87 6.15
C THR A 168 -9.24 -8.01 7.15
N LEU A 169 -9.47 -7.62 8.41
CA LEU A 169 -8.48 -7.75 9.49
C LEU A 169 -8.52 -9.18 10.08
N ALA A 170 -8.41 -10.17 9.22
CA ALA A 170 -8.51 -11.59 9.52
C ALA A 170 -7.31 -12.35 8.96
N VAL A 171 -6.86 -13.36 9.71
CA VAL A 171 -5.75 -14.27 9.31
C VAL A 171 -6.10 -15.71 9.71
N LEU A 172 -5.30 -16.66 9.24
CA LEU A 172 -5.37 -18.04 9.71
C LEU A 172 -4.44 -18.24 10.93
N ASP A 173 -4.96 -18.92 11.96
CA ASP A 173 -4.12 -19.41 13.06
C ASP A 173 -3.38 -20.71 12.67
N ALA A 174 -2.60 -21.25 13.61
CA ALA A 174 -1.82 -22.48 13.38
C ALA A 174 -2.69 -23.73 13.10
N ASP A 175 -3.97 -23.70 13.49
CA ASP A 175 -4.95 -24.78 13.25
C ASP A 175 -5.74 -24.54 11.96
N GLY A 176 -5.44 -23.47 11.20
CA GLY A 176 -6.18 -23.08 9.97
C GLY A 176 -7.54 -22.43 10.25
N ARG A 177 -7.78 -21.92 11.46
CA ARG A 177 -9.03 -21.23 11.79
C ARG A 177 -8.89 -19.73 11.52
N VAL A 178 -9.97 -19.12 11.07
CA VAL A 178 -10.04 -17.67 10.87
C VAL A 178 -10.10 -16.97 12.23
N VAL A 179 -9.14 -16.09 12.48
CA VAL A 179 -9.04 -15.28 13.70
C VAL A 179 -8.76 -13.83 13.36
N SER A 180 -8.95 -12.92 14.32
CA SER A 180 -8.57 -11.52 14.15
C SER A 180 -7.05 -11.40 13.95
N ARG A 181 -6.65 -10.54 13.02
CA ARG A 181 -5.23 -10.26 12.76
C ARG A 181 -4.55 -9.76 14.02
N PRO A 182 -3.36 -10.29 14.39
CA PRO A 182 -2.60 -9.79 15.53
C PRO A 182 -2.37 -8.27 15.46
N GLY A 183 -2.68 -7.58 16.54
CA GLY A 183 -2.58 -6.11 16.62
C GLY A 183 -3.82 -5.35 16.15
N ALA A 184 -4.84 -6.00 15.60
CA ALA A 184 -6.13 -5.36 15.34
C ALA A 184 -6.78 -4.93 16.66
N VAL A 185 -7.17 -3.64 16.75
CA VAL A 185 -7.73 -3.06 17.95
C VAL A 185 -9.26 -3.14 17.90
N GLY A 186 -9.86 -3.82 18.91
CA GLY A 186 -11.30 -3.84 19.11
C GLY A 186 -12.10 -4.39 17.93
N PRO A 187 -11.87 -5.63 17.50
CA PRO A 187 -12.67 -6.22 16.41
C PRO A 187 -14.16 -6.20 16.78
N ALA A 188 -14.99 -5.73 15.85
CA ALA A 188 -16.43 -5.54 16.09
C ALA A 188 -17.17 -6.86 16.22
N PHE A 189 -16.63 -7.95 15.69
CA PHE A 189 -17.24 -9.29 15.66
C PHE A 189 -16.15 -10.35 15.45
N ASP A 190 -16.53 -11.61 15.62
CA ASP A 190 -15.68 -12.74 15.21
C ASP A 190 -15.55 -12.77 13.66
N PRO A 191 -14.34 -12.55 13.11
CA PRO A 191 -14.15 -12.49 11.66
C PRO A 191 -14.58 -13.78 10.94
N ALA A 192 -14.56 -14.94 11.59
CA ALA A 192 -15.04 -16.19 11.01
C ALA A 192 -16.53 -16.18 10.63
N LEU A 193 -17.31 -15.23 11.17
CA LEU A 193 -18.73 -15.08 10.82
C LEU A 193 -18.93 -14.41 9.46
N THR A 194 -17.98 -13.55 9.03
CA THR A 194 -18.14 -12.70 7.85
C THR A 194 -17.10 -12.97 6.77
N THR A 195 -16.00 -13.67 7.11
CA THR A 195 -14.84 -13.77 6.25
C THR A 195 -14.34 -15.21 6.16
N ARG A 196 -13.93 -15.61 4.97
CA ARG A 196 -13.09 -16.77 4.71
C ARG A 196 -11.70 -16.28 4.36
N VAL A 197 -10.68 -16.86 4.97
CA VAL A 197 -9.27 -16.53 4.70
C VAL A 197 -8.65 -17.68 3.93
N VAL A 198 -7.90 -17.35 2.88
CA VAL A 198 -7.29 -18.33 1.95
C VAL A 198 -5.80 -18.03 1.83
N PRO A 199 -4.91 -19.03 1.93
CA PRO A 199 -3.49 -18.81 1.67
C PRO A 199 -3.25 -18.33 0.24
N PHE A 200 -2.28 -17.42 0.05
CA PHE A 200 -1.82 -17.02 -1.27
C PHE A 200 -1.12 -18.21 -1.96
N ASN A 201 -1.21 -18.31 -3.28
CA ASN A 201 -0.68 -19.43 -4.07
C ASN A 201 -1.29 -20.81 -3.73
N ASP A 202 -2.54 -20.84 -3.23
CA ASP A 202 -3.28 -22.08 -2.93
C ASP A 202 -4.70 -22.03 -3.52
N THR A 203 -4.82 -22.39 -4.79
CA THR A 203 -6.11 -22.44 -5.50
C THR A 203 -7.00 -23.58 -5.02
N GLY A 204 -6.43 -24.64 -4.45
CA GLY A 204 -7.20 -25.71 -3.82
C GLY A 204 -7.94 -25.26 -2.57
N ALA A 205 -7.25 -24.50 -1.69
CA ALA A 205 -7.88 -23.88 -0.53
C ALA A 205 -8.92 -22.83 -0.95
N LEU A 206 -8.67 -22.07 -2.02
CA LEU A 206 -9.65 -21.14 -2.58
C LEU A 206 -10.91 -21.86 -3.05
N ASP A 207 -10.77 -22.90 -3.86
CA ASP A 207 -11.91 -23.69 -4.36
C ASP A 207 -12.74 -24.27 -3.21
N ALA A 208 -12.08 -24.85 -2.20
CA ALA A 208 -12.74 -25.37 -1.02
C ALA A 208 -13.50 -24.29 -0.22
N ALA A 209 -12.90 -23.10 -0.08
CA ALA A 209 -13.53 -21.96 0.61
C ALA A 209 -14.77 -21.47 -0.14
N LEU A 210 -14.74 -21.41 -1.47
CA LEU A 210 -15.84 -20.92 -2.30
C LEU A 210 -16.95 -21.95 -2.49
N ALA A 211 -16.65 -23.25 -2.39
CA ALA A 211 -17.61 -24.35 -2.52
C ALA A 211 -18.76 -24.29 -1.48
N HIS A 212 -18.59 -23.56 -0.38
CA HIS A 212 -19.67 -23.34 0.59
C HIS A 212 -20.84 -22.50 0.05
N GLY A 213 -20.66 -21.77 -1.05
CA GLY A 213 -21.72 -21.00 -1.71
C GLY A 213 -22.17 -19.73 -0.97
N ASP A 214 -21.47 -19.32 0.08
CA ASP A 214 -21.83 -18.18 0.97
C ASP A 214 -20.94 -16.94 0.77
N VAL A 215 -19.95 -17.00 -0.16
CA VAL A 215 -19.00 -15.93 -0.44
C VAL A 215 -19.50 -15.03 -1.57
N ALA A 216 -19.59 -13.73 -1.32
CA ALA A 216 -20.00 -12.70 -2.28
C ALA A 216 -18.88 -12.33 -3.24
N CYS A 217 -17.68 -12.13 -2.72
CA CYS A 217 -16.50 -11.76 -3.51
C CYS A 217 -15.21 -12.29 -2.87
N LEU A 218 -14.18 -12.45 -3.70
CA LEU A 218 -12.78 -12.51 -3.28
C LEU A 218 -12.19 -11.12 -3.44
N LEU A 219 -11.70 -10.52 -2.34
CA LEU A 219 -10.93 -9.29 -2.34
C LEU A 219 -9.45 -9.62 -2.16
N MET A 220 -8.60 -9.22 -3.10
CA MET A 220 -7.17 -9.54 -3.07
C MET A 220 -6.30 -8.49 -3.75
N GLU A 221 -5.04 -8.43 -3.34
CA GLU A 221 -3.96 -7.84 -4.11
C GLU A 221 -3.47 -8.86 -5.17
N PRO A 222 -3.03 -8.45 -6.37
CA PRO A 222 -2.44 -9.37 -7.35
C PRO A 222 -1.13 -10.04 -6.89
N ALA A 223 -0.38 -9.34 -6.06
CA ALA A 223 0.78 -9.83 -5.31
C ALA A 223 0.64 -9.34 -3.87
N LEU A 224 1.08 -10.12 -2.87
CA LEU A 224 1.11 -9.59 -1.50
C LEU A 224 2.18 -8.50 -1.42
N THR A 225 1.83 -7.39 -0.76
CA THR A 225 2.73 -6.25 -0.59
C THR A 225 2.77 -5.72 0.84
N ASN A 226 1.99 -6.30 1.74
CA ASN A 226 1.90 -5.85 3.14
C ASN A 226 2.73 -6.70 4.12
N ILE A 227 3.31 -7.79 3.65
CA ILE A 227 4.14 -8.73 4.43
C ILE A 227 5.41 -9.09 3.65
N GLY A 228 6.07 -8.10 3.06
CA GLY A 228 7.03 -8.30 2.00
C GLY A 228 6.33 -8.45 0.64
N ILE A 229 7.10 -8.64 -0.41
CA ILE A 229 6.55 -8.91 -1.75
C ILE A 229 6.51 -10.42 -1.97
N VAL A 230 5.29 -10.97 -2.08
CA VAL A 230 5.08 -12.37 -2.51
C VAL A 230 4.37 -12.36 -3.85
N LEU A 231 5.06 -12.84 -4.89
CA LEU A 231 4.50 -12.91 -6.24
C LEU A 231 3.60 -14.14 -6.43
N PRO A 232 2.60 -14.07 -7.33
CA PRO A 232 1.84 -15.24 -7.72
C PRO A 232 2.75 -16.26 -8.42
N GLU A 233 2.51 -17.53 -8.16
CA GLU A 233 3.10 -18.63 -8.93
C GLU A 233 2.50 -18.66 -10.34
N ASP A 234 3.22 -19.26 -11.28
CA ASP A 234 2.77 -19.37 -12.67
C ASP A 234 1.38 -20.02 -12.76
N GLY A 235 0.45 -19.35 -13.44
CA GLY A 235 -0.93 -19.82 -13.61
C GLY A 235 -1.87 -19.54 -12.43
N TYR A 236 -1.37 -19.04 -11.29
CA TYR A 236 -2.20 -18.81 -10.10
C TYR A 236 -3.34 -17.81 -10.34
N MET A 237 -3.07 -16.70 -11.00
CA MET A 237 -4.10 -15.66 -11.22
C MET A 237 -5.17 -16.11 -12.22
N GLU A 238 -4.80 -16.87 -13.23
CA GLU A 238 -5.72 -17.49 -14.17
C GLU A 238 -6.65 -18.48 -13.46
N GLU A 239 -6.09 -19.35 -12.61
CA GLU A 239 -6.87 -20.30 -11.80
C GLU A 239 -7.78 -19.58 -10.81
N VAL A 240 -7.32 -18.52 -10.14
CA VAL A 240 -8.16 -17.67 -9.27
C VAL A 240 -9.38 -17.16 -10.05
N ARG A 241 -9.16 -16.67 -11.29
CA ARG A 241 -10.27 -16.20 -12.12
C ARG A 241 -11.23 -17.32 -12.50
N GLU A 242 -10.74 -18.49 -12.86
CA GLU A 242 -11.56 -19.66 -13.20
C GLU A 242 -12.38 -20.13 -11.99
N VAL A 243 -11.76 -20.26 -10.82
CA VAL A 243 -12.40 -20.69 -9.58
C VAL A 243 -13.50 -19.69 -9.18
N THR A 244 -13.23 -18.39 -9.18
CA THR A 244 -14.22 -17.36 -8.83
C THR A 244 -15.42 -17.39 -9.79
N ARG A 245 -15.21 -17.53 -11.09
CA ARG A 245 -16.28 -17.67 -12.10
C ARG A 245 -17.10 -18.93 -11.86
N ARG A 246 -16.47 -20.09 -11.64
CA ARG A 246 -17.14 -21.36 -11.40
C ARG A 246 -18.11 -21.32 -10.22
N HIS A 247 -17.74 -20.60 -9.16
CA HIS A 247 -18.57 -20.44 -7.97
C HIS A 247 -19.50 -19.21 -8.00
N GLY A 248 -19.46 -18.42 -9.06
CA GLY A 248 -20.24 -17.17 -9.18
C GLY A 248 -19.88 -16.15 -8.10
N VAL A 249 -18.61 -16.09 -7.74
CA VAL A 249 -18.01 -15.14 -6.78
C VAL A 249 -17.38 -14.00 -7.56
N LEU A 250 -17.63 -12.74 -7.14
CA LEU A 250 -17.06 -11.57 -7.78
C LEU A 250 -15.58 -11.45 -7.42
N LEU A 251 -14.71 -11.23 -8.40
CA LEU A 251 -13.30 -10.96 -8.17
C LEU A 251 -13.08 -9.44 -8.02
N VAL A 252 -12.56 -9.03 -6.87
CA VAL A 252 -12.18 -7.65 -6.55
C VAL A 252 -10.66 -7.56 -6.46
N ILE A 253 -10.05 -6.79 -7.34
CA ILE A 253 -8.61 -6.54 -7.32
C ILE A 253 -8.34 -5.16 -6.67
N ASP A 254 -7.54 -5.15 -5.61
CA ASP A 254 -7.04 -3.94 -4.96
C ASP A 254 -5.61 -3.63 -5.44
N GLU A 255 -5.49 -2.60 -6.26
CA GLU A 255 -4.23 -2.14 -6.85
C GLU A 255 -3.56 -1.02 -6.06
N THR A 256 -4.01 -0.75 -4.85
CA THR A 256 -3.54 0.42 -4.08
C THR A 256 -2.02 0.44 -3.90
N HIS A 257 -1.38 -0.71 -3.78
CA HIS A 257 0.08 -0.85 -3.75
C HIS A 257 0.65 -1.39 -5.07
N THR A 258 -0.04 -2.31 -5.71
CA THR A 258 0.45 -3.01 -6.90
C THR A 258 0.43 -2.17 -8.16
N ILE A 259 -0.13 -0.95 -8.10
CA ILE A 259 0.07 0.10 -9.13
C ILE A 259 1.56 0.34 -9.45
N CYS A 260 2.48 -0.01 -8.55
CA CYS A 260 3.91 0.08 -8.80
C CYS A 260 4.39 -0.83 -9.96
N ALA A 261 3.59 -1.81 -10.40
CA ALA A 261 3.93 -2.69 -11.52
C ALA A 261 3.97 -1.96 -12.87
N GLY A 262 3.13 -0.93 -13.06
CA GLY A 262 3.06 -0.22 -14.33
C GLY A 262 1.93 0.82 -14.36
N PRO A 263 1.76 1.58 -15.45
CA PRO A 263 0.76 2.65 -15.54
C PRO A 263 -0.69 2.18 -15.41
N GLY A 264 -0.96 0.90 -15.60
CA GLY A 264 -2.26 0.25 -15.40
C GLY A 264 -2.25 -0.79 -14.27
N GLY A 265 -1.22 -0.77 -13.42
CA GLY A 265 -1.03 -1.73 -12.32
C GLY A 265 -0.82 -3.17 -12.82
N CYS A 266 -0.75 -4.12 -11.91
CA CYS A 266 -0.69 -5.54 -12.25
C CYS A 266 -1.87 -5.97 -13.13
N THR A 267 -3.05 -5.41 -12.91
CA THR A 267 -4.26 -5.73 -13.69
C THR A 267 -4.01 -5.58 -15.19
N ARG A 268 -3.36 -4.51 -15.62
CA ARG A 268 -3.08 -4.28 -17.03
C ARG A 268 -1.85 -5.05 -17.51
N GLU A 269 -0.79 -5.04 -16.70
CA GLU A 269 0.49 -5.67 -17.05
C GLU A 269 0.37 -7.20 -17.16
N TRP A 270 -0.49 -7.81 -16.35
CA TRP A 270 -0.70 -9.27 -16.33
C TRP A 270 -2.00 -9.71 -17.01
N GLY A 271 -2.78 -8.77 -17.59
CA GLY A 271 -4.02 -9.07 -18.29
C GLY A 271 -5.11 -9.62 -17.39
N LEU A 272 -5.19 -9.18 -16.14
CA LEU A 272 -6.19 -9.66 -15.18
C LEU A 272 -7.59 -9.13 -15.53
N GLU A 273 -8.62 -9.91 -15.18
CA GLU A 273 -10.02 -9.62 -15.50
C GLU A 273 -10.89 -9.53 -14.25
N PRO A 274 -10.74 -8.46 -13.42
CA PRO A 274 -11.59 -8.28 -12.25
C PRO A 274 -13.03 -7.93 -12.62
N ASP A 275 -13.98 -8.27 -11.74
CA ASP A 275 -15.36 -7.79 -11.80
C ASP A 275 -15.46 -6.37 -11.18
N LEU A 276 -14.67 -6.14 -10.11
CA LEU A 276 -14.54 -4.89 -9.37
C LEU A 276 -13.04 -4.59 -9.13
N PHE A 277 -12.72 -3.33 -9.05
CA PHE A 277 -11.34 -2.83 -8.95
C PHE A 277 -11.28 -1.70 -7.93
N VAL A 278 -10.22 -1.62 -7.14
CA VAL A 278 -9.97 -0.55 -6.17
C VAL A 278 -8.56 -0.01 -6.33
N ILE A 279 -8.41 1.31 -6.24
CA ILE A 279 -7.13 1.98 -6.12
C ILE A 279 -7.27 3.30 -5.35
N GLY A 280 -6.30 3.57 -4.49
CA GLY A 280 -6.16 4.86 -3.80
C GLY A 280 -4.73 5.39 -3.87
N LYS A 281 -4.22 5.88 -2.74
CA LYS A 281 -2.83 6.33 -2.55
C LYS A 281 -2.32 7.28 -3.63
N PRO A 282 -1.55 6.87 -4.68
CA PRO A 282 -0.82 7.81 -5.52
C PRO A 282 -1.69 8.58 -6.53
N ILE A 283 -2.96 8.19 -6.71
CA ILE A 283 -3.77 8.70 -7.83
C ILE A 283 -4.08 10.20 -7.78
N ALA A 284 -3.90 10.83 -6.61
CA ALA A 284 -4.23 12.24 -6.40
C ALA A 284 -3.05 13.08 -5.88
N GLY A 285 -1.79 12.63 -6.09
CA GLY A 285 -0.60 13.37 -5.71
C GLY A 285 -0.48 13.68 -4.21
N GLY A 286 -0.98 12.78 -3.35
CA GLY A 286 -0.99 12.93 -1.88
C GLY A 286 -2.28 13.50 -1.31
N VAL A 287 -3.22 13.95 -2.12
CA VAL A 287 -4.57 14.36 -1.66
C VAL A 287 -5.41 13.12 -1.37
N PRO A 288 -6.14 13.05 -0.23
CA PRO A 288 -7.00 11.92 0.07
C PRO A 288 -8.05 11.68 -1.01
N ALA A 289 -7.90 10.61 -1.76
CA ALA A 289 -8.82 10.15 -2.78
C ALA A 289 -8.59 8.67 -3.11
N ALA A 290 -9.64 7.98 -3.48
CA ALA A 290 -9.63 6.65 -4.04
C ALA A 290 -10.77 6.47 -5.03
N VAL A 291 -10.68 5.43 -5.84
CA VAL A 291 -11.70 5.08 -6.82
C VAL A 291 -11.97 3.59 -6.78
N HIS A 292 -13.17 3.22 -7.20
CA HIS A 292 -13.48 1.84 -7.53
C HIS A 292 -14.12 1.76 -8.92
N GLY A 293 -13.63 0.79 -9.69
CA GLY A 293 -14.08 0.51 -11.04
C GLY A 293 -14.89 -0.79 -11.10
N MET A 294 -15.68 -0.94 -12.14
CA MET A 294 -16.48 -2.15 -12.35
C MET A 294 -16.73 -2.42 -13.83
N THR A 295 -16.99 -3.69 -14.13
CA THR A 295 -17.41 -4.10 -15.48
C THR A 295 -18.76 -3.52 -15.86
N ALA A 296 -19.07 -3.47 -17.15
CA ALA A 296 -20.37 -3.00 -17.63
C ALA A 296 -21.54 -3.86 -17.09
N GLU A 297 -21.33 -5.16 -16.94
CA GLU A 297 -22.32 -6.08 -16.38
C GLU A 297 -22.62 -5.76 -14.92
N VAL A 298 -21.56 -5.65 -14.09
CA VAL A 298 -21.71 -5.29 -12.66
C VAL A 298 -22.40 -3.94 -12.51
N ALA A 299 -22.01 -2.95 -13.31
CA ALA A 299 -22.62 -1.62 -13.28
C ALA A 299 -24.12 -1.66 -13.61
N ALA A 300 -24.51 -2.35 -14.68
CA ALA A 300 -25.92 -2.46 -15.07
C ALA A 300 -26.76 -3.19 -14.01
N ARG A 301 -26.23 -4.22 -13.37
CA ARG A 301 -26.89 -4.91 -12.26
C ARG A 301 -27.04 -4.00 -11.04
N LEU A 302 -26.02 -3.18 -10.71
CA LEU A 302 -26.10 -2.20 -9.63
C LEU A 302 -27.12 -1.10 -9.92
N GLU A 303 -27.10 -0.52 -11.12
CA GLU A 303 -28.05 0.51 -11.55
C GLU A 303 -29.49 -0.02 -11.41
N SER A 304 -29.73 -1.27 -11.83
CA SER A 304 -31.04 -1.92 -11.69
C SER A 304 -31.43 -2.13 -10.21
N LEU A 305 -30.49 -2.60 -9.39
CA LEU A 305 -30.72 -2.82 -7.98
C LEU A 305 -31.02 -1.52 -7.22
N MET A 306 -30.28 -0.46 -7.53
CA MET A 306 -30.43 0.85 -6.88
C MET A 306 -31.64 1.64 -7.36
N SER A 307 -32.22 1.29 -8.51
CA SER A 307 -33.43 1.94 -9.01
C SER A 307 -34.61 1.69 -8.04
N GLY A 308 -35.10 2.73 -7.40
CA GLY A 308 -36.16 2.63 -6.40
C GLY A 308 -35.70 2.52 -4.93
N HIS A 309 -34.41 2.53 -4.68
CA HIS A 309 -33.85 2.63 -3.33
C HIS A 309 -33.42 4.08 -3.01
N SER A 310 -33.51 4.46 -1.73
CA SER A 310 -32.94 5.72 -1.26
C SER A 310 -31.42 5.60 -1.21
N VAL A 311 -30.72 6.36 -2.06
CA VAL A 311 -29.25 6.29 -2.17
C VAL A 311 -28.54 6.92 -0.97
N ASP A 312 -29.18 7.83 -0.26
CA ASP A 312 -28.62 8.53 0.89
C ASP A 312 -28.42 7.63 2.12
N VAL A 313 -29.09 6.49 2.18
CA VAL A 313 -28.95 5.47 3.24
C VAL A 313 -28.33 4.17 2.75
N SER A 314 -27.79 4.13 1.54
CA SER A 314 -27.19 2.91 0.96
C SER A 314 -25.93 2.43 1.68
N GLY A 315 -25.29 3.29 2.45
CA GLY A 315 -23.98 3.02 3.07
C GLY A 315 -22.81 3.09 2.11
N VAL A 316 -23.01 3.68 0.92
CA VAL A 316 -22.02 3.96 -0.09
C VAL A 316 -22.02 5.45 -0.40
N GLY A 317 -20.83 6.04 -0.55
CA GLY A 317 -20.67 7.48 -0.73
C GLY A 317 -20.40 8.22 0.59
N GLY A 318 -20.59 9.51 0.59
CA GLY A 318 -20.36 10.40 1.72
C GLY A 318 -20.26 11.86 1.26
N THR A 319 -20.51 12.81 2.14
CA THR A 319 -20.58 14.25 1.83
C THR A 319 -19.32 14.76 1.09
N LEU A 320 -18.15 14.26 1.43
CA LEU A 320 -16.87 14.69 0.84
C LEU A 320 -16.41 13.80 -0.34
N THR A 321 -17.11 12.70 -0.58
CA THR A 321 -16.74 11.74 -1.63
C THR A 321 -16.93 12.38 -3.02
N GLY A 322 -15.94 12.25 -3.89
CA GLY A 322 -15.98 12.80 -5.24
C GLY A 322 -16.01 14.33 -5.30
N ASN A 323 -15.51 15.02 -4.26
CA ASN A 323 -15.49 16.48 -4.23
C ASN A 323 -14.59 17.06 -5.31
N ALA A 324 -14.85 18.32 -5.68
CA ALA A 324 -14.16 18.98 -6.78
C ALA A 324 -12.65 19.14 -6.58
N LEU A 325 -12.17 19.25 -5.33
CA LEU A 325 -10.73 19.35 -5.05
C LEU A 325 -10.04 18.01 -5.36
N ALA A 326 -10.60 16.88 -4.90
CA ALA A 326 -10.08 15.55 -5.19
C ALA A 326 -10.09 15.27 -6.70
N MET A 327 -11.16 15.64 -7.42
CA MET A 327 -11.23 15.48 -8.89
C MET A 327 -10.13 16.27 -9.60
N SER A 328 -9.90 17.53 -9.21
CA SER A 328 -8.82 18.35 -9.77
C SER A 328 -7.43 17.75 -9.46
N ALA A 329 -7.23 17.23 -8.26
CA ALA A 329 -5.97 16.59 -7.88
C ALA A 329 -5.72 15.32 -8.70
N ILE A 330 -6.71 14.43 -8.83
CA ILE A 330 -6.60 13.22 -9.65
C ILE A 330 -6.30 13.59 -11.09
N ARG A 331 -7.03 14.55 -11.67
CA ARG A 331 -6.79 15.00 -13.06
C ARG A 331 -5.37 15.53 -13.22
N ALA A 332 -4.91 16.43 -12.36
CA ALA A 332 -3.56 16.97 -12.42
C ALA A 332 -2.50 15.89 -12.30
N THR A 333 -2.67 14.95 -11.36
CA THR A 333 -1.75 13.82 -11.15
C THR A 333 -1.71 12.90 -12.37
N LEU A 334 -2.85 12.36 -12.80
CA LEU A 334 -2.89 11.36 -13.87
C LEU A 334 -2.59 11.93 -15.27
N SER A 335 -2.71 13.25 -15.47
CA SER A 335 -2.31 13.89 -16.72
C SER A 335 -0.80 14.15 -16.83
N THR A 336 -0.07 14.16 -15.69
CA THR A 336 1.34 14.56 -15.65
C THR A 336 2.30 13.48 -15.11
N THR A 337 1.77 12.49 -14.40
CA THR A 337 2.56 11.43 -13.76
C THR A 337 1.91 10.05 -13.93
N LEU A 338 2.59 9.01 -13.46
CA LEU A 338 2.19 7.61 -13.60
C LEU A 338 1.97 7.22 -15.06
N ARG A 339 2.78 7.75 -15.96
CA ARG A 339 2.80 7.45 -17.39
C ARG A 339 3.84 6.38 -17.69
N ALA A 340 3.81 5.81 -18.88
CA ALA A 340 4.78 4.79 -19.29
C ALA A 340 6.24 5.29 -19.19
N GLU A 341 6.47 6.58 -19.51
CA GLU A 341 7.81 7.21 -19.42
C GLU A 341 8.31 7.24 -17.98
N ASP A 342 7.43 7.51 -17.01
CA ASP A 342 7.78 7.56 -15.59
C ASP A 342 8.20 6.16 -15.11
N PHE A 343 7.44 5.12 -15.47
CA PHE A 343 7.83 3.73 -15.16
C PHE A 343 9.09 3.30 -15.90
N GLY A 344 9.32 3.80 -17.13
CA GLY A 344 10.58 3.58 -17.86
C GLY A 344 11.81 4.11 -17.12
N THR A 345 11.66 5.09 -16.24
CA THR A 345 12.73 5.61 -15.37
C THR A 345 12.78 4.86 -14.04
N MET A 346 11.64 4.64 -13.40
CA MET A 346 11.55 4.07 -12.04
C MET A 346 11.94 2.58 -11.98
N VAL A 347 11.52 1.78 -12.96
CA VAL A 347 11.76 0.33 -12.95
C VAL A 347 13.25 -0.02 -13.02
N PRO A 348 14.09 0.58 -13.90
CA PRO A 348 15.53 0.32 -13.90
C PRO A 348 16.24 0.70 -12.60
N LEU A 349 15.76 1.73 -11.89
CA LEU A 349 16.29 2.09 -10.56
C LEU A 349 15.99 1.02 -9.52
N ALA A 350 14.75 0.48 -9.53
CA ALA A 350 14.37 -0.62 -8.66
C ALA A 350 15.15 -1.91 -8.96
N GLU A 351 15.48 -2.16 -10.23
CA GLU A 351 16.35 -3.27 -10.64
C GLU A 351 17.76 -3.13 -10.07
N ALA A 352 18.39 -1.97 -10.28
CA ALA A 352 19.73 -1.68 -9.76
C ALA A 352 19.77 -1.75 -8.23
N TRP A 353 18.74 -1.24 -7.56
CA TRP A 353 18.61 -1.34 -6.10
C TRP A 353 18.52 -2.81 -5.63
N THR A 354 17.71 -3.61 -6.32
CA THR A 354 17.54 -5.04 -6.02
C THR A 354 18.88 -5.78 -6.14
N ASP A 355 19.66 -5.50 -7.20
CA ASP A 355 20.96 -6.12 -7.42
C ASP A 355 21.99 -5.69 -6.36
N GLY A 356 22.01 -4.41 -5.98
CA GLY A 356 22.89 -3.90 -4.94
C GLY A 356 22.58 -4.47 -3.54
N VAL A 357 21.31 -4.57 -3.18
CA VAL A 357 20.87 -5.19 -1.91
C VAL A 357 21.23 -6.68 -1.91
N ARG A 358 20.99 -7.39 -3.02
CA ARG A 358 21.36 -8.80 -3.16
C ARG A 358 22.86 -9.01 -2.95
N ALA A 359 23.69 -8.23 -3.63
CA ALA A 359 25.14 -8.31 -3.45
C ALA A 359 25.57 -8.07 -2.00
N GLY A 360 24.93 -7.13 -1.30
CA GLY A 360 25.22 -6.81 0.09
C GLY A 360 24.99 -7.97 1.06
N TYR A 361 23.86 -8.68 0.99
CA TYR A 361 23.60 -9.80 1.88
C TYR A 361 24.30 -11.10 1.45
N GLU A 362 24.49 -11.33 0.14
CA GLU A 362 25.20 -12.50 -0.39
C GLU A 362 26.68 -12.49 -0.03
N ALA A 363 27.32 -11.32 0.03
CA ALA A 363 28.71 -11.16 0.47
C ALA A 363 28.98 -11.76 1.87
N HIS A 364 27.93 -11.85 2.70
CA HIS A 364 27.99 -12.42 4.06
C HIS A 364 27.31 -13.78 4.18
N GLY A 365 26.88 -14.38 3.07
CA GLY A 365 26.20 -15.68 3.06
C GLY A 365 24.89 -15.68 3.87
N LEU A 366 24.20 -14.54 3.96
CA LEU A 366 22.93 -14.44 4.68
C LEU A 366 21.80 -15.07 3.83
N PRO A 367 20.92 -15.87 4.42
CA PRO A 367 19.83 -16.54 3.72
C PRO A 367 18.62 -15.59 3.51
N TRP A 368 18.91 -14.37 3.10
CA TRP A 368 17.90 -13.35 2.83
C TRP A 368 17.49 -13.40 1.36
N HIS A 369 16.38 -12.75 1.04
CA HIS A 369 16.02 -12.52 -0.35
C HIS A 369 15.59 -11.07 -0.56
N VAL A 370 15.57 -10.65 -1.81
CA VAL A 370 14.99 -9.40 -2.27
C VAL A 370 14.09 -9.69 -3.45
N GLN A 371 12.87 -9.16 -3.40
CA GLN A 371 11.86 -9.33 -4.43
C GLN A 371 11.46 -7.97 -4.99
N ARG A 372 11.22 -7.90 -6.31
CA ARG A 372 10.78 -6.69 -7.01
C ARG A 372 9.40 -6.89 -7.64
N LEU A 373 8.60 -5.82 -7.61
CA LEU A 373 7.36 -5.68 -8.37
C LEU A 373 7.34 -4.29 -9.04
N GLY A 374 7.63 -4.24 -10.34
CA GLY A 374 7.74 -2.99 -11.07
C GLY A 374 8.77 -2.04 -10.45
N CYS A 375 8.35 -0.85 -10.00
CA CYS A 375 9.19 0.16 -9.38
C CYS A 375 9.22 0.09 -7.83
N ARG A 376 8.79 -1.01 -7.23
CA ARG A 376 8.91 -1.33 -5.81
C ARG A 376 9.78 -2.57 -5.64
N ALA A 377 10.70 -2.54 -4.67
CA ALA A 377 11.49 -3.70 -4.28
C ALA A 377 11.55 -3.79 -2.75
N GLU A 378 11.64 -5.00 -2.21
CA GLU A 378 11.64 -5.23 -0.77
C GLU A 378 12.53 -6.43 -0.44
N TYR A 379 13.39 -6.31 0.59
CA TYR A 379 14.17 -7.42 1.08
C TYR A 379 13.55 -8.01 2.35
N TRP A 380 13.81 -9.30 2.58
CA TRP A 380 13.29 -10.03 3.72
C TRP A 380 14.35 -10.96 4.30
N PHE A 381 14.29 -11.23 5.60
CA PHE A 381 15.34 -11.96 6.33
C PHE A 381 15.21 -13.49 6.24
N CYS A 382 14.63 -13.99 5.19
CA CYS A 382 14.45 -15.41 4.91
C CYS A 382 14.63 -15.71 3.41
N PRO A 383 14.72 -16.98 3.00
CA PRO A 383 14.50 -17.37 1.61
C PRO A 383 13.12 -16.93 1.08
N PRO A 384 12.91 -16.86 -0.25
CA PRO A 384 11.65 -16.40 -0.81
C PRO A 384 10.44 -17.14 -0.22
N PRO A 385 9.50 -16.42 0.46
CA PRO A 385 8.30 -17.04 1.00
C PRO A 385 7.28 -17.27 -0.13
N ARG A 386 6.50 -18.34 0.01
CA ARG A 386 5.45 -18.69 -0.93
C ARG A 386 4.10 -18.03 -0.62
N ASN A 387 3.88 -17.66 0.64
CA ASN A 387 2.62 -17.08 1.12
C ASN A 387 2.85 -16.14 2.30
N GLY A 388 1.78 -15.51 2.77
CA GLY A 388 1.84 -14.54 3.87
C GLY A 388 2.23 -15.15 5.21
N ALA A 389 1.85 -16.39 5.50
CA ALA A 389 2.20 -17.06 6.75
C ALA A 389 3.71 -17.33 6.84
N GLU A 390 4.34 -17.80 5.76
CA GLU A 390 5.80 -17.99 5.70
C GLU A 390 6.54 -16.66 5.84
N ALA A 391 6.07 -15.61 5.16
CA ALA A 391 6.66 -14.28 5.26
C ALA A 391 6.53 -13.71 6.69
N SER A 392 5.36 -13.86 7.32
CA SER A 392 5.11 -13.40 8.69
C SER A 392 5.99 -14.12 9.72
N ALA A 393 6.20 -15.42 9.54
CA ALA A 393 7.03 -16.22 10.45
C ALA A 393 8.53 -15.80 10.43
N ALA A 394 8.97 -15.13 9.36
CA ALA A 394 10.34 -14.67 9.18
C ALA A 394 10.58 -13.23 9.67
N GLY A 395 9.58 -12.56 10.22
CA GLY A 395 9.71 -11.20 10.76
C GLY A 395 10.71 -11.14 11.91
N ASP A 396 11.59 -10.12 11.90
CA ASP A 396 12.62 -9.88 12.90
C ASP A 396 12.63 -8.39 13.30
N ALA A 397 11.85 -8.05 14.31
CA ALA A 397 11.62 -6.67 14.72
C ALA A 397 12.88 -5.93 15.18
N ASP A 398 13.84 -6.65 15.82
CA ASP A 398 15.09 -6.02 16.27
C ASP A 398 16.00 -5.70 15.08
N LEU A 399 16.03 -6.59 14.11
CA LEU A 399 16.82 -6.40 12.89
C LEU A 399 16.19 -5.32 12.00
N ASP A 400 14.87 -5.31 11.85
CA ASP A 400 14.14 -4.22 11.18
C ASP A 400 14.46 -2.87 11.81
N ALA A 401 14.34 -2.76 13.15
CA ALA A 401 14.59 -1.52 13.86
C ALA A 401 16.03 -1.01 13.66
N TYR A 402 17.01 -1.92 13.69
CA TYR A 402 18.40 -1.55 13.44
C TYR A 402 18.65 -1.10 12.00
N MET A 403 18.21 -1.88 11.00
CA MET A 403 18.45 -1.57 9.58
C MET A 403 17.81 -0.24 9.19
N HIS A 404 16.60 0.03 9.65
CA HIS A 404 15.90 1.27 9.39
C HIS A 404 16.56 2.47 10.08
N LEU A 405 16.98 2.32 11.34
CA LEU A 405 17.63 3.41 12.08
C LEU A 405 19.01 3.72 11.50
N PHE A 406 19.76 2.69 11.10
CA PHE A 406 21.06 2.84 10.45
C PHE A 406 20.94 3.62 9.14
N ALA A 407 19.92 3.31 8.33
CA ALA A 407 19.61 4.02 7.10
C ALA A 407 19.17 5.48 7.38
N LEU A 408 18.26 5.68 8.34
CA LEU A 408 17.75 7.01 8.71
C LEU A 408 18.87 7.94 9.14
N ASN A 409 19.78 7.47 10.00
CA ASN A 409 20.93 8.25 10.45
C ASN A 409 21.90 8.62 9.32
N ARG A 410 21.76 8.02 8.14
CA ARG A 410 22.57 8.29 6.94
C ARG A 410 21.78 8.94 5.81
N GLY A 411 20.65 9.57 6.15
CA GLY A 411 19.86 10.37 5.22
C GLY A 411 18.96 9.53 4.29
N ILE A 412 18.52 8.36 4.73
CA ILE A 412 17.64 7.48 3.96
C ILE A 412 16.40 7.13 4.78
N LEU A 413 15.21 7.38 4.22
CA LEU A 413 13.95 6.99 4.82
C LEU A 413 13.39 5.73 4.13
N LEU A 414 13.19 4.67 4.91
CA LEU A 414 12.43 3.47 4.53
C LEU A 414 11.09 3.44 5.27
N THR A 415 10.12 2.68 4.77
CA THR A 415 8.83 2.51 5.46
C THR A 415 9.03 1.76 6.78
N PRO A 416 8.49 2.22 7.92
CA PRO A 416 8.86 1.71 9.25
C PRO A 416 8.43 0.26 9.54
N PHE A 417 7.61 -0.34 8.69
CA PHE A 417 7.12 -1.72 8.80
C PHE A 417 7.34 -2.54 7.53
N HIS A 418 8.20 -2.03 6.64
CA HIS A 418 8.60 -2.66 5.38
C HIS A 418 10.07 -2.41 5.08
N ASN A 419 10.77 -3.42 4.63
CA ASN A 419 12.15 -3.29 4.14
C ASN A 419 12.15 -2.93 2.64
N MET A 420 11.33 -1.96 2.27
CA MET A 420 11.08 -1.62 0.88
C MET A 420 11.76 -0.33 0.43
N ALA A 421 12.13 -0.31 -0.84
CA ALA A 421 12.35 0.89 -1.62
C ALA A 421 11.26 1.03 -2.67
N LEU A 422 10.58 2.17 -2.68
CA LEU A 422 9.65 2.58 -3.72
C LEU A 422 10.28 3.74 -4.49
N PHE A 423 10.18 3.70 -5.81
CA PHE A 423 10.78 4.70 -6.68
C PHE A 423 9.74 5.66 -7.23
N SER A 424 10.10 6.93 -7.29
CA SER A 424 9.38 8.01 -7.99
C SER A 424 10.18 8.46 -9.22
N PRO A 425 9.58 9.23 -10.14
CA PRO A 425 10.31 9.79 -11.29
C PRO A 425 11.46 10.74 -10.92
N PHE A 426 11.59 11.09 -9.65
CA PHE A 426 12.61 12.03 -9.13
C PHE A 426 13.81 11.34 -8.48
N HIS A 427 13.78 10.02 -8.31
CA HIS A 427 14.95 9.26 -7.88
C HIS A 427 15.98 9.17 -8.99
N THR A 428 17.24 9.01 -8.59
CA THR A 428 18.39 8.89 -9.48
C THR A 428 19.22 7.66 -9.12
N MET A 429 20.16 7.27 -10.00
CA MET A 429 21.11 6.21 -9.70
C MET A 429 21.99 6.54 -8.49
N ALA A 430 22.30 7.82 -8.24
CA ALA A 430 23.04 8.22 -7.05
C ALA A 430 22.28 7.93 -5.74
N ASP A 431 20.96 7.97 -5.76
CA ASP A 431 20.12 7.59 -4.61
C ASP A 431 20.16 6.07 -4.37
N VAL A 432 20.17 5.29 -5.46
CA VAL A 432 20.38 3.83 -5.42
C VAL A 432 21.74 3.50 -4.82
N ASP A 433 22.81 4.12 -5.33
CA ASP A 433 24.19 3.91 -4.87
C ASP A 433 24.34 4.28 -3.39
N LEU A 434 23.72 5.38 -2.97
CA LEU A 434 23.69 5.79 -1.55
C LEU A 434 23.06 4.71 -0.68
N HIS A 435 21.85 4.24 -1.06
CA HIS A 435 21.14 3.23 -0.26
C HIS A 435 21.91 1.91 -0.21
N THR A 436 22.34 1.38 -1.34
CA THR A 436 23.01 0.08 -1.41
C THR A 436 24.36 0.08 -0.68
N GLY A 437 25.09 1.21 -0.72
CA GLY A 437 26.28 1.42 0.08
C GLY A 437 26.00 1.45 1.59
N VAL A 438 24.95 2.14 2.00
CA VAL A 438 24.52 2.19 3.42
C VAL A 438 24.00 0.83 3.88
N PHE A 439 23.25 0.10 3.04
CA PHE A 439 22.79 -1.26 3.33
C PHE A 439 23.97 -2.23 3.53
N ALA A 440 24.94 -2.22 2.63
CA ALA A 440 26.14 -3.04 2.75
C ALA A 440 26.89 -2.72 4.07
N ALA A 441 27.09 -1.43 4.40
CA ALA A 441 27.74 -1.03 5.65
C ALA A 441 26.95 -1.46 6.90
N ALA A 442 25.61 -1.47 6.85
CA ALA A 442 24.79 -1.98 7.94
C ALA A 442 25.03 -3.48 8.16
N VAL A 443 25.01 -4.27 7.08
CA VAL A 443 25.26 -5.72 7.11
C VAL A 443 26.69 -6.02 7.58
N ASP A 444 27.70 -5.33 7.07
CA ASP A 444 29.12 -5.45 7.46
C ASP A 444 29.28 -5.25 8.97
N SER A 445 28.62 -4.26 9.54
CA SER A 445 28.70 -3.92 10.96
C SER A 445 28.11 -5.00 11.88
N LEU A 446 27.25 -5.87 11.35
CA LEU A 446 26.63 -7.00 12.05
C LEU A 446 27.42 -8.31 11.88
N ALA A 447 28.27 -8.39 10.85
CA ALA A 447 29.05 -9.60 10.54
C ALA A 447 30.41 -9.65 11.25
N GLY A 448 30.87 -8.53 11.82
CA GLY A 448 32.09 -8.40 12.59
C GLY A 448 31.84 -8.50 14.09
#